data_7b0e67d55d1fec2b8ccb8f1c007d4099
#
_entry.id   7b0e67d55d1fec2b8ccb8f1c007d4099
#
_cell.length_a   1.000
_cell.length_b   1.000
_cell.length_c   1.000
_cell.angle_alpha   90.00
_cell.angle_beta   90.00
_cell.angle_gamma   90.00
#
_symmetry.space_group_name_H-M   'P 1'
#
loop_
_entity.id
_entity.type
_entity.pdbx_description
1 polymer ?
#
loop_
_entity_poly.entity_id
_entity_poly.type
_entity_poly.pdbx_seq_one_letter_code
_entity_poly.pdbx_strand_id
1 'polypeptide(L)'
;MEGEEIRQSGFESGVSKESGKNGAEGDATAKEAAEAEAEAKSAEKTEEMRRERLKRRIEHWIEHNREHAEGFRRAAEEAETLRLHEVSEVLREAAKRLEEASSLLERASSALEDR
;
A
#
# COMPACT_ATOMS: atom_id res chain seq x y z
N MET A 1 19.95 -11.87 -3.40
CA MET A 1 19.71 -11.62 -3.31
C MET A 1 19.42 -10.87 -3.16
N GLU A 2 19.22 -10.78 -3.28
CA GLU A 2 19.00 -10.23 -3.03
C GLU A 2 18.37 -9.50 -2.87
N GLY A 3 17.88 -9.48 -2.59
CA GLY A 3 17.27 -8.96 -2.32
C GLY A 3 16.89 -8.20 -1.92
N GLU A 4 16.84 -8.01 -1.88
CA GLU A 4 16.58 -7.47 -1.37
C GLU A 4 16.35 -6.52 -1.46
N GLU A 5 16.32 -6.35 -1.58
CA GLU A 5 16.13 -5.49 -1.60
C GLU A 5 15.35 -4.89 -1.61
N ILE A 6 14.84 -5.09 -1.42
CA ILE A 6 13.99 -4.68 -1.35
C ILE A 6 13.76 -3.86 -0.77
N ARG A 7 13.67 -3.59 -0.31
CA ARG A 7 13.34 -2.89 0.33
C ARG A 7 13.20 -1.93 0.26
N GLN A 8 13.08 -1.80 0.23
CA GLN A 8 12.89 -0.94 0.22
C GLN A 8 12.41 -0.26 -0.01
N SER A 9 12.31 -0.40 0.02
CA SER A 9 11.88 0.22 -0.16
C SER A 9 11.30 0.80 -0.02
N GLY A 10 11.25 0.77 0.26
CA GLY A 10 10.77 1.36 0.45
C GLY A 10 10.33 1.85 0.92
N PHE A 11 10.22 1.86 1.29
CA PHE A 11 9.79 2.39 1.77
C PHE A 11 9.74 3.23 1.93
N GLU A 12 9.78 3.53 1.99
CA GLU A 12 9.74 4.29 2.26
C GLU A 12 9.52 5.07 2.24
N SER A 13 9.44 5.30 2.39
CA SER A 13 9.17 6.02 2.47
C SER A 13 8.86 6.82 2.56
N GLY A 14 8.73 7.12 2.63
CA GLY A 14 8.40 7.92 2.73
C GLY A 14 8.25 8.70 3.40
N VAL A 15 8.15 9.10 3.91
CA VAL A 15 7.83 9.68 4.60
C VAL A 15 7.81 10.80 4.78
N SER A 16 7.55 11.39 5.08
CA SER A 16 7.39 12.38 5.14
C SER A 16 7.39 13.18 5.95
N LYS A 17 7.36 13.73 6.39
CA LYS A 17 7.36 14.45 7.15
C LYS A 17 6.85 15.49 7.24
N GLU A 18 6.37 16.12 7.73
CA GLU A 18 5.84 17.07 7.79
C GLU A 18 5.92 17.96 8.54
N SER A 19 5.77 18.49 9.04
CA SER A 19 5.84 19.26 9.65
C SER A 19 5.16 20.20 9.99
N GLY A 20 4.73 20.53 10.31
CA GLY A 20 3.98 21.36 10.66
C GLY A 20 4.04 22.37 11.39
N LYS A 21 3.84 23.00 11.88
CA LYS A 21 3.79 23.79 12.59
C LYS A 21 3.24 24.63 12.87
N ASN A 22 2.84 25.26 13.44
CA ASN A 22 2.38 26.08 13.69
C ASN A 22 2.07 26.79 14.57
N GLY A 23 1.93 27.07 15.08
CA GLY A 23 1.74 27.72 16.12
C GLY A 23 0.97 28.81 16.21
N ALA A 24 0.25 29.03 16.66
CA ALA A 24 -0.42 30.07 16.66
C ALA A 24 -0.93 30.33 17.89
N GLU A 25 -1.10 31.14 18.44
CA GLU A 25 -1.56 31.24 19.54
C GLU A 25 -2.33 32.25 19.65
N GLY A 26 -3.01 32.65 20.00
CA GLY A 26 -3.70 33.72 19.92
C GLY A 26 -4.83 33.84 20.76
N ASP A 27 -5.58 34.79 20.64
CA ASP A 27 -6.73 34.95 21.39
C ASP A 27 -7.83 34.22 20.81
N ALA A 28 -8.75 33.79 21.53
CA ALA A 28 -9.90 33.11 21.06
C ALA A 28 -10.92 34.16 20.65
N THR A 29 -10.96 34.49 19.44
CA THR A 29 -11.95 35.40 18.90
C THR A 29 -12.83 34.63 17.95
N ALA A 30 -13.90 35.27 17.49
CA ALA A 30 -14.77 34.66 16.51
C ALA A 30 -14.00 34.31 15.24
N LYS A 31 -13.06 35.15 14.91
CA LYS A 31 -12.26 34.90 13.74
C LYS A 31 -11.42 33.65 13.92
N GLU A 32 -10.83 33.49 15.07
CA GLU A 32 -10.04 32.33 15.35
C GLU A 32 -10.86 31.05 15.39
N ALA A 33 -12.10 31.19 15.92
CA ALA A 33 -12.96 30.02 15.92
C ALA A 33 -13.30 29.62 14.50
N ALA A 34 -13.54 30.58 13.62
CA ALA A 34 -13.81 30.27 12.24
C ALA A 34 -12.60 29.64 11.58
N GLU A 35 -11.43 30.13 11.92
CA GLU A 35 -10.21 29.56 11.36
C GLU A 35 -10.00 28.14 11.87
N ALA A 36 -10.31 27.87 13.11
CA ALA A 36 -10.19 26.57 13.68
C ALA A 36 -11.14 25.59 12.96
N GLU A 37 -12.35 26.08 12.68
CA GLU A 37 -13.29 25.25 11.94
C GLU A 37 -12.78 24.95 10.54
N ALA A 38 -12.22 25.95 9.89
CA ALA A 38 -11.68 25.76 8.57
C ALA A 38 -10.53 24.75 8.60
N GLU A 39 -9.70 24.85 9.62
CA GLU A 39 -8.61 23.90 9.76
C GLU A 39 -9.11 22.50 10.00
N ALA A 40 -10.15 22.35 10.80
CA ALA A 40 -10.71 21.04 11.06
C ALA A 40 -11.26 20.43 9.77
N LYS A 41 -11.96 21.23 8.98
CA LYS A 41 -12.47 20.73 7.70
C LYS A 41 -11.35 20.39 6.75
N SER A 42 -10.31 21.19 6.76
CA SER A 42 -9.16 20.93 5.92
C SER A 42 -8.49 19.63 6.35
N ALA A 43 -8.41 19.39 7.65
CA ALA A 43 -7.82 18.15 8.14
C ALA A 43 -8.66 16.94 7.73
N GLU A 44 -9.98 17.08 7.76
CA GLU A 44 -10.84 15.99 7.32
C GLU A 44 -10.65 15.69 5.85
N LYS A 45 -10.56 16.73 5.03
CA LYS A 45 -10.30 16.52 3.63
C LYS A 45 -8.97 15.85 3.40
N THR A 46 -7.98 16.26 4.15
CA THR A 46 -6.66 15.65 4.04
C THR A 46 -6.73 14.18 4.41
N GLU A 47 -7.50 13.86 5.43
CA GLU A 47 -7.69 12.47 5.81
C GLU A 47 -8.35 11.66 4.70
N GLU A 48 -9.38 12.24 4.10
CA GLU A 48 -10.06 11.55 3.00
C GLU A 48 -9.12 11.32 1.84
N MET A 49 -8.32 12.33 1.53
CA MET A 49 -7.38 12.18 0.43
C MET A 49 -6.33 11.12 0.75
N ARG A 50 -5.94 11.04 2.00
CA ARG A 50 -4.99 10.01 2.40
C ARG A 50 -5.59 8.63 2.29
N ARG A 51 -6.86 8.51 2.65
CA ARG A 51 -7.54 7.22 2.51
C ARG A 51 -7.63 6.81 1.05
N GLU A 52 -7.99 7.77 0.20
CA GLU A 52 -8.06 7.46 -1.22
C GLU A 52 -6.72 7.03 -1.77
N ARG A 53 -5.68 7.70 -1.35
CA ARG A 53 -4.35 7.35 -1.80
C ARG A 53 -3.97 5.97 -1.31
N LEU A 54 -4.29 5.67 -0.07
CA LEU A 54 -4.00 4.36 0.47
C LEU A 54 -4.75 3.28 -0.28
N LYS A 55 -6.00 3.54 -0.59
CA LYS A 55 -6.79 2.59 -1.33
C LYS A 55 -6.18 2.31 -2.70
N ARG A 56 -5.75 3.36 -3.39
CA ARG A 56 -5.14 3.18 -4.69
C ARG A 56 -3.84 2.39 -4.60
N ARG A 57 -3.09 2.62 -3.54
CA ARG A 57 -1.87 1.84 -3.36
C ARG A 57 -2.17 0.37 -3.14
N ILE A 58 -3.18 0.09 -2.34
CA ILE A 58 -3.55 -1.29 -2.09
C ILE A 58 -3.99 -1.95 -3.38
N GLU A 59 -4.80 -1.27 -4.17
CA GLU A 59 -5.23 -1.81 -5.44
C GLU A 59 -4.05 -2.04 -6.38
N HIS A 60 -3.10 -1.14 -6.34
CA HIS A 60 -1.90 -1.31 -7.16
C HIS A 60 -1.12 -2.53 -6.72
N TRP A 61 -1.00 -2.75 -5.42
CA TRP A 61 -0.30 -3.93 -4.91
C TRP A 61 -1.00 -5.22 -5.32
N ILE A 62 -2.33 -5.20 -5.30
CA ILE A 62 -3.08 -6.37 -5.73
C ILE A 62 -2.76 -6.69 -7.18
N GLU A 63 -2.79 -5.69 -8.02
CA GLU A 63 -2.50 -5.89 -9.42
C GLU A 63 -1.07 -6.40 -9.62
N HIS A 64 -0.14 -5.80 -8.90
CA HIS A 64 1.25 -6.20 -8.98
C HIS A 64 1.44 -7.63 -8.56
N ASN A 65 0.78 -8.02 -7.48
CA ASN A 65 0.87 -9.40 -7.02
C ASN A 65 0.34 -10.38 -8.05
N ARG A 66 -0.73 -10.00 -8.73
CA ARG A 66 -1.28 -10.87 -9.75
C ARG A 66 -0.32 -11.08 -10.90
N GLU A 67 0.30 -10.00 -11.32
CA GLU A 67 1.26 -10.09 -12.40
C GLU A 67 2.45 -10.96 -12.00
N HIS A 68 2.92 -10.79 -10.78
CA HIS A 68 4.04 -11.59 -10.31
C HIS A 68 3.64 -13.06 -10.19
N ALA A 69 2.43 -13.33 -9.71
CA ALA A 69 1.99 -14.71 -9.58
C ALA A 69 1.96 -15.39 -10.93
N GLU A 70 1.47 -14.68 -11.95
CA GLU A 70 1.47 -15.24 -13.29
C GLU A 70 2.87 -15.48 -13.79
N GLY A 71 3.77 -14.53 -13.54
CA GLY A 71 5.16 -14.72 -13.94
C GLY A 71 5.79 -15.91 -13.25
N PHE A 72 5.50 -16.09 -11.98
CA PHE A 72 6.03 -17.24 -11.25
C PHE A 72 5.51 -18.54 -11.83
N ARG A 73 4.23 -18.56 -12.23
CA ARG A 73 3.68 -19.77 -12.81
C ARG A 73 4.30 -20.10 -14.16
N ARG A 74 4.54 -19.07 -14.95
CA ARG A 74 5.21 -19.30 -16.23
C ARG A 74 6.63 -19.79 -16.02
N ALA A 75 7.31 -19.23 -15.03
CA ALA A 75 8.65 -19.70 -14.72
C ALA A 75 8.62 -21.13 -14.20
N ALA A 76 7.57 -21.47 -13.45
CA ALA A 76 7.43 -22.84 -12.97
C ALA A 76 7.28 -23.82 -14.13
N GLU A 77 6.51 -23.41 -15.15
CA GLU A 77 6.36 -24.27 -16.32
C GLU A 77 7.68 -24.44 -17.03
N GLU A 78 8.43 -23.37 -17.14
CA GLU A 78 9.74 -23.49 -17.77
C GLU A 78 10.65 -24.39 -16.94
N ALA A 79 10.59 -24.26 -15.63
CA ALA A 79 11.38 -25.15 -14.78
C ALA A 79 11.01 -26.61 -15.00
N GLU A 80 9.72 -26.88 -15.23
CA GLU A 80 9.30 -28.24 -15.53
C GLU A 80 9.94 -28.74 -16.78
N THR A 81 9.95 -27.94 -17.84
CA THR A 81 10.56 -28.39 -19.09
C THR A 81 12.05 -28.64 -18.92
N LEU A 82 12.67 -27.97 -17.97
CA LEU A 82 14.08 -28.18 -17.67
C LEU A 82 14.29 -29.29 -16.65
N ARG A 83 13.20 -29.94 -16.24
CA ARG A 83 13.23 -31.01 -15.25
C ARG A 83 13.72 -30.54 -13.90
N LEU A 84 13.47 -29.26 -13.60
CA LEU A 84 13.77 -28.73 -12.29
C LEU A 84 12.50 -28.74 -11.47
N HIS A 85 12.11 -29.92 -11.04
CA HIS A 85 10.80 -30.11 -10.43
C HIS A 85 10.68 -29.38 -9.10
N GLU A 86 11.73 -29.39 -8.33
CA GLU A 86 11.67 -28.69 -7.05
C GLU A 86 11.57 -27.20 -7.24
N VAL A 87 12.29 -26.67 -8.22
CA VAL A 87 12.20 -25.24 -8.53
C VAL A 87 10.78 -24.91 -8.95
N SER A 88 10.21 -25.77 -9.79
CA SER A 88 8.83 -25.54 -10.24
C SER A 88 7.85 -25.52 -9.07
N GLU A 89 8.00 -26.46 -8.17
CA GLU A 89 7.10 -26.53 -7.02
C GLU A 89 7.20 -25.30 -6.15
N VAL A 90 8.42 -24.85 -5.88
CA VAL A 90 8.61 -23.68 -5.03
C VAL A 90 8.06 -22.44 -5.69
N LEU A 91 8.23 -22.33 -7.01
CA LEU A 91 7.68 -21.20 -7.73
C LEU A 91 6.16 -21.18 -7.70
N ARG A 92 5.54 -22.34 -7.81
CA ARG A 92 4.08 -22.40 -7.71
C ARG A 92 3.61 -22.05 -6.31
N GLU A 93 4.36 -22.45 -5.32
CA GLU A 93 4.03 -22.08 -3.95
C GLU A 93 4.15 -20.58 -3.76
N ALA A 94 5.16 -19.97 -4.33
CA ALA A 94 5.32 -18.53 -4.25
C ALA A 94 4.13 -17.82 -4.91
N ALA A 95 3.69 -18.33 -6.06
CA ALA A 95 2.54 -17.74 -6.73
C ALA A 95 1.31 -17.84 -5.84
N LYS A 96 1.13 -18.97 -5.20
CA LYS A 96 0.00 -19.17 -4.32
C LYS A 96 0.03 -18.20 -3.15
N ARG A 97 1.20 -17.99 -2.58
CA ARG A 97 1.32 -17.05 -1.48
C ARG A 97 0.98 -15.63 -1.90
N LEU A 98 1.36 -15.26 -3.10
CA LEU A 98 1.01 -13.95 -3.62
C LEU A 98 -0.49 -13.80 -3.77
N GLU A 99 -1.16 -14.85 -4.21
CA GLU A 99 -2.60 -14.82 -4.33
C GLU A 99 -3.27 -14.69 -2.97
N GLU A 100 -2.74 -15.38 -1.99
CA GLU A 100 -3.26 -15.26 -0.64
C GLU A 100 -3.07 -13.86 -0.10
N ALA A 101 -1.90 -13.29 -0.36
CA ALA A 101 -1.65 -11.92 0.07
C ALA A 101 -2.61 -10.96 -0.63
N SER A 102 -2.90 -11.20 -1.90
CA SER A 102 -3.83 -10.35 -2.63
C SER A 102 -5.23 -10.42 -2.04
N SER A 103 -5.65 -11.62 -1.64
CA SER A 103 -6.95 -11.74 -1.00
C SER A 103 -7.02 -10.92 0.27
N LEU A 104 -5.95 -10.93 1.05
CA LEU A 104 -5.90 -10.12 2.25
C LEU A 104 -5.92 -8.63 1.92
N LEU A 105 -5.22 -8.25 0.87
CA LEU A 105 -5.22 -6.87 0.45
C LEU A 105 -6.60 -6.42 -0.01
N GLU A 106 -7.32 -7.32 -0.67
CA GLU A 106 -8.69 -7.01 -1.07
C GLU A 106 -9.56 -6.77 0.14
N ARG A 107 -9.38 -7.56 1.18
CA ARG A 107 -10.12 -7.34 2.40
C ARG A 107 -9.76 -6.00 3.04
N ALA A 108 -8.49 -5.64 2.98
CA ALA A 108 -8.08 -4.35 3.51
C ALA A 108 -8.72 -3.22 2.72
N SER A 109 -8.77 -3.37 1.41
CA SER A 109 -9.39 -2.35 0.57
C SER A 109 -10.87 -2.21 0.89
N SER A 110 -11.54 -3.34 1.06
CA SER A 110 -12.95 -3.31 1.41
C SER A 110 -13.17 -2.65 2.76
N ALA A 111 -12.30 -2.95 3.71
CA ALA A 111 -12.43 -2.36 5.04
C ALA A 111 -12.27 -0.85 4.98
N LEU A 112 -11.44 -0.38 4.07
CA LEU A 112 -11.27 1.06 3.90
C LEU A 112 -12.56 1.71 3.46
N GLU A 113 -13.30 1.03 2.61
CA GLU A 113 -14.52 1.59 2.08
C GLU A 113 -15.69 1.50 3.04
N ASP A 114 -15.58 0.65 4.02
CA ASP A 114 -16.66 0.42 4.97
C ASP A 114 -16.73 1.50 6.02
N ARG A 115 -16.15 2.64 5.83
CA ARG A 115 -16.24 3.70 6.81
C ARG A 115 -17.29 4.69 6.45
#